data_8348b1f7f08bc542bfad5352f2f66cdb
#
_entry.id   8348b1f7f08bc542bfad5352f2f66cdb
#
_cell.length_a   1.000
_cell.length_b   1.000
_cell.length_c   1.000
_cell.angle_alpha   90.00
_cell.angle_beta   90.00
_cell.angle_gamma   90.00
#
_symmetry.space_group_name_H-M   'P 1'
#
loop_
_entity.id
_entity.type
_entity.pdbx_description
1 polymer ?
#
loop_
_entity_poly.entity_id
_entity_poly.type
_entity_poly.pdbx_seq_one_letter_code
_entity_poly.pdbx_strand_id
1 'polypeptide(L)'
;MCNRYLMKKYFDNEVEVEAVFSKRGSKYDVEMNRKLYKTVMISNVKINNEVVSDHCWIRLNDNIFKGVIKGSLITIKATVKRYKKMIDNEWKTDYCLQDVHTLNIIKEPKN
;
A
#
# COMPACT_ATOMS: atom_id res chain seq x y z
N MET A 1 -2.52 14.30 5.21
CA MET A 1 -3.45 14.19 4.07
C MET A 1 -2.89 13.27 3.01
N CYS A 2 -3.71 12.41 2.46
CA CYS A 2 -3.25 11.45 1.46
C CYS A 2 -3.21 12.10 0.07
N ASN A 3 -2.04 12.05 -0.59
CA ASN A 3 -1.85 12.65 -1.91
C ASN A 3 -1.89 11.57 -3.02
N ARG A 4 -2.78 10.59 -2.87
CA ARG A 4 -2.81 9.45 -3.80
C ARG A 4 -3.07 9.84 -5.25
N TYR A 5 -3.65 11.02 -5.50
CA TYR A 5 -3.84 11.47 -6.86
C TYR A 5 -2.50 11.59 -7.61
N LEU A 6 -1.38 11.75 -6.88
CA LEU A 6 -0.05 11.76 -7.49
C LEU A 6 0.33 10.41 -8.09
N MET A 7 -0.37 9.34 -7.72
CA MET A 7 -0.16 8.03 -8.31
C MET A 7 -0.77 7.91 -9.72
N LYS A 8 -1.63 8.85 -10.10
CA LYS A 8 -2.36 8.79 -11.39
C LYS A 8 -1.42 8.60 -12.58
N LYS A 9 -0.28 9.27 -12.58
CA LYS A 9 0.68 9.18 -13.69
C LYS A 9 1.33 7.81 -13.82
N TYR A 10 1.22 6.97 -12.79
CA TYR A 10 1.75 5.61 -12.80
C TYR A 10 0.66 4.57 -13.01
N PHE A 11 -0.56 4.99 -13.30
CA PHE A 11 -1.70 4.10 -13.41
C PHE A 11 -1.43 2.94 -14.36
N ASP A 12 -1.77 1.72 -13.89
CA ASP A 12 -1.64 0.46 -14.62
C ASP A 12 -0.18 0.04 -14.90
N ASN A 13 0.76 0.71 -14.25
CA ASN A 13 2.19 0.36 -14.36
C ASN A 13 2.69 -0.24 -13.06
N GLU A 14 3.61 -1.20 -13.20
CA GLU A 14 4.36 -1.69 -12.05
C GLU A 14 5.44 -0.69 -11.70
N VAL A 15 5.54 -0.35 -10.42
CA VAL A 15 6.50 0.63 -9.92
C VAL A 15 7.23 0.08 -8.71
N GLU A 16 8.42 0.59 -8.46
CA GLU A 16 9.12 0.36 -7.21
C GLU A 16 8.71 1.43 -6.22
N VAL A 17 8.27 0.98 -5.05
CA VAL A 17 7.75 1.85 -4.01
C VAL A 17 8.68 1.78 -2.81
N GLU A 18 9.11 2.94 -2.32
CA GLU A 18 9.84 3.05 -1.06
C GLU A 18 8.87 3.53 0.01
N ALA A 19 8.90 2.89 1.17
CA ALA A 19 7.98 3.24 2.24
C ALA A 19 8.49 2.73 3.58
N VAL A 20 7.84 3.17 4.64
CA VAL A 20 8.10 2.68 6.00
C VAL A 20 6.98 1.71 6.38
N PHE A 21 7.35 0.52 6.84
CA PHE A 21 6.37 -0.42 7.36
C PHE A 21 5.79 0.11 8.66
N SER A 22 4.48 0.30 8.70
CA SER A 22 3.83 0.93 9.85
C SER A 22 3.14 -0.08 10.76
N LYS A 23 2.21 -0.86 10.23
CA LYS A 23 1.49 -1.85 11.05
C LYS A 23 0.79 -2.91 10.20
N ARG A 24 0.45 -4.01 10.87
CA ARG A 24 -0.36 -5.07 10.28
C ARG A 24 -1.83 -4.89 10.68
N GLY A 25 -2.71 -5.39 9.84
CA GLY A 25 -4.13 -5.41 10.13
C GLY A 25 -4.80 -6.56 9.41
N SER A 26 -6.10 -6.66 9.60
CA SER A 26 -6.91 -7.62 8.87
C SER A 26 -8.26 -6.98 8.57
N LYS A 27 -8.90 -7.46 7.51
CA LYS A 27 -10.17 -6.91 7.09
C LYS A 27 -11.05 -8.05 6.57
N TYR A 28 -12.36 -7.97 6.89
CA TYR A 28 -13.33 -8.90 6.33
C TYR A 28 -13.80 -8.39 4.98
N ASP A 29 -13.87 -9.32 4.03
CA ASP A 29 -14.46 -9.03 2.73
C ASP A 29 -15.91 -9.51 2.76
N VAL A 30 -16.83 -8.56 2.85
CA VAL A 30 -18.26 -8.84 2.95
C VAL A 30 -18.79 -9.46 1.66
N GLU A 31 -18.26 -9.05 0.51
CA GLU A 31 -18.70 -9.55 -0.79
C GLU A 31 -18.29 -11.00 -1.05
N MET A 32 -17.21 -11.46 -0.39
CA MET A 32 -16.68 -12.81 -0.56
C MET A 32 -16.92 -13.68 0.68
N ASN A 33 -18.15 -13.66 1.20
CA ASN A 33 -18.56 -14.47 2.36
C ASN A 33 -17.75 -14.17 3.62
N ARG A 34 -17.39 -12.91 3.83
CA ARG A 34 -16.65 -12.45 5.01
C ARG A 34 -15.30 -13.12 5.20
N LYS A 35 -14.66 -13.49 4.12
CA LYS A 35 -13.33 -14.06 4.19
C LYS A 35 -12.35 -13.04 4.74
N LEU A 36 -11.63 -13.43 5.81
CA LEU A 36 -10.61 -12.59 6.41
C LEU A 36 -9.38 -12.54 5.51
N TYR A 37 -8.89 -11.34 5.22
CA TYR A 37 -7.62 -11.20 4.52
C TYR A 37 -6.69 -10.26 5.29
N LYS A 38 -5.40 -10.48 5.09
CA LYS A 38 -4.36 -9.71 5.77
C LYS A 38 -4.07 -8.41 5.02
N THR A 39 -3.85 -7.34 5.78
CA THR A 39 -3.45 -6.05 5.24
C THR A 39 -2.22 -5.55 5.98
N VAL A 40 -1.47 -4.67 5.34
CA VAL A 40 -0.43 -3.91 6.02
C VAL A 40 -0.59 -2.45 5.68
N MET A 41 -0.23 -1.58 6.62
CA MET A 41 -0.15 -0.15 6.38
C MET A 41 1.31 0.24 6.20
N ILE A 42 1.60 0.92 5.11
CA ILE A 42 2.89 1.53 4.86
C ILE A 42 2.72 3.05 4.88
N SER A 43 3.72 3.74 5.37
CA SER A 43 3.70 5.20 5.49
C SER A 43 4.82 5.83 4.70
N ASN A 44 4.70 7.14 4.47
CA ASN A 44 5.68 7.90 3.71
C ASN A 44 5.98 7.25 2.35
N VAL A 45 4.92 6.97 1.61
CA VAL A 45 4.97 6.20 0.37
C VAL A 45 5.57 7.04 -0.75
N LYS A 46 6.67 6.57 -1.33
CA LYS A 46 7.39 7.28 -2.39
C LYS A 46 7.50 6.43 -3.65
N ILE A 47 7.32 7.08 -4.79
CA ILE A 47 7.62 6.52 -6.11
C ILE A 47 8.52 7.54 -6.81
N ASN A 48 9.68 7.09 -7.30
CA ASN A 48 10.68 7.97 -7.93
C ASN A 48 11.04 9.18 -7.07
N ASN A 49 11.28 8.95 -5.77
CA ASN A 49 11.62 9.98 -4.78
C ASN A 49 10.53 11.02 -4.53
N GLU A 50 9.33 10.81 -5.05
CA GLU A 50 8.20 11.70 -4.81
C GLU A 50 7.25 11.05 -3.80
N VAL A 51 6.90 11.76 -2.74
CA VAL A 51 5.91 11.27 -1.77
C VAL A 51 4.53 11.33 -2.43
N VAL A 52 3.94 10.17 -2.64
CA VAL A 52 2.63 10.04 -3.30
C VAL A 52 1.51 9.77 -2.31
N SER A 53 1.83 9.42 -1.08
CA SER A 53 0.83 9.20 -0.03
C SER A 53 1.47 9.25 1.34
N ASP A 54 0.73 9.75 2.34
CA ASP A 54 1.14 9.68 3.75
C ASP A 54 1.12 8.24 4.24
N HIS A 55 0.11 7.51 3.82
CA HIS A 55 -0.05 6.10 4.18
C HIS A 55 -0.91 5.40 3.14
N CYS A 56 -0.69 4.09 3.02
CA CYS A 56 -1.51 3.22 2.18
C CYS A 56 -1.74 1.91 2.91
N TRP A 57 -2.98 1.42 2.85
CA TRP A 57 -3.29 0.06 3.23
C TRP A 57 -3.17 -0.82 1.99
N ILE A 58 -2.40 -1.90 2.10
CA ILE A 58 -2.27 -2.87 1.01
C ILE A 58 -2.79 -4.22 1.45
N ARG A 59 -3.52 -4.87 0.54
CA ARG A 59 -4.00 -6.22 0.73
C ARG A 59 -2.89 -7.20 0.34
N LEU A 60 -2.62 -8.17 1.21
CA LEU A 60 -1.58 -9.17 0.97
C LEU A 60 -2.20 -10.48 0.51
N ASN A 61 -1.62 -11.06 -0.53
CA ASN A 61 -1.98 -12.40 -1.00
C ASN A 61 -1.00 -13.47 -0.49
N ASP A 62 0.15 -13.04 0.01
CA ASP A 62 1.18 -13.92 0.56
C ASP A 62 1.89 -13.24 1.73
N ASN A 63 2.95 -13.85 2.24
CA ASN A 63 3.63 -13.41 3.45
C ASN A 63 4.94 -12.67 3.19
N ILE A 64 4.99 -11.83 2.15
CA ILE A 64 6.24 -11.11 1.84
C ILE A 64 6.69 -10.19 2.98
N PHE A 65 5.78 -9.78 3.85
CA PHE A 65 6.09 -8.95 5.02
C PHE A 65 6.43 -9.75 6.27
N LYS A 66 6.54 -11.07 6.15
CA LYS A 66 6.89 -11.91 7.30
C LYS A 66 8.24 -11.49 7.87
N GLY A 67 8.29 -11.23 9.17
CA GLY A 67 9.53 -10.85 9.85
C GLY A 67 9.92 -9.37 9.69
N VAL A 68 9.16 -8.57 8.94
CA VAL A 68 9.43 -7.15 8.81
C VAL A 68 9.01 -6.43 10.09
N ILE A 69 9.91 -5.62 10.64
CA ILE A 69 9.72 -4.92 11.90
C ILE A 69 9.11 -3.54 11.65
N LYS A 70 8.17 -3.13 12.50
CA LYS A 70 7.58 -1.79 12.46
C LYS A 70 8.68 -0.72 12.44
N GLY A 71 8.59 0.22 11.52
CA GLY A 71 9.57 1.27 11.33
C GLY A 71 10.65 0.97 10.32
N SER A 72 10.68 -0.25 9.75
CA SER A 72 11.65 -0.61 8.73
C SER A 72 11.40 0.19 7.45
N LEU A 73 12.49 0.68 6.85
CA LEU A 73 12.45 1.28 5.52
C LEU A 73 12.56 0.16 4.50
N ILE A 74 11.59 0.07 3.62
CA ILE A 74 11.48 -1.03 2.67
C ILE A 74 11.25 -0.52 1.24
N THR A 75 11.57 -1.39 0.27
CA THR A 75 11.09 -1.23 -1.09
C THR A 75 10.25 -2.44 -1.46
N ILE A 76 9.22 -2.19 -2.23
CA ILE A 76 8.35 -3.23 -2.79
C ILE A 76 8.07 -2.91 -4.25
N LYS A 77 7.68 -3.90 -5.00
CA LYS A 77 7.13 -3.69 -6.34
C LYS A 77 5.63 -3.88 -6.28
N ALA A 78 4.91 -2.99 -6.92
CA ALA A 78 3.45 -3.01 -6.93
C ALA A 78 2.93 -2.35 -8.21
N THR A 79 1.68 -2.67 -8.55
CA THR A 79 1.01 -2.06 -9.69
C THR A 79 0.04 -1.01 -9.18
N VAL A 80 0.06 0.18 -9.77
CA VAL A 80 -0.87 1.24 -9.42
C VAL A 80 -2.20 0.96 -10.12
N LYS A 81 -3.25 0.81 -9.33
CA LYS A 81 -4.62 0.60 -9.82
C LYS A 81 -5.52 1.71 -9.31
N ARG A 82 -6.66 1.88 -9.95
CA ARG A 82 -7.66 2.83 -9.50
C ARG A 82 -8.92 2.10 -9.06
N TYR A 83 -9.65 2.72 -8.16
CA TYR A 83 -10.92 2.22 -7.70
C TYR A 83 -11.85 3.40 -7.44
N LYS A 84 -13.14 3.11 -7.36
CA LYS A 84 -14.12 4.14 -7.02
C LYS A 84 -14.57 3.95 -5.58
N LYS A 85 -14.69 5.06 -4.87
CA LYS A 85 -15.22 5.08 -3.52
C LYS A 85 -16.29 6.15 -3.41
N MET A 86 -17.25 5.93 -2.53
CA MET A 86 -18.30 6.91 -2.28
C MET A 86 -17.91 7.79 -1.10
N ILE A 87 -17.87 9.10 -1.33
CA ILE A 87 -17.61 10.11 -0.31
C ILE A 87 -18.69 11.17 -0.45
N ASP A 88 -19.41 11.44 0.66
CA ASP A 88 -20.48 12.46 0.68
C ASP A 88 -21.51 12.28 -0.45
N ASN A 89 -21.93 11.01 -0.67
CA ASN A 89 -22.86 10.61 -1.71
C ASN A 89 -22.37 10.82 -3.15
N GLU A 90 -21.07 11.03 -3.34
CA GLU A 90 -20.46 11.15 -4.66
C GLU A 90 -19.45 10.04 -4.90
N TRP A 91 -19.43 9.49 -6.12
CA TRP A 91 -18.41 8.53 -6.53
C TRP A 91 -17.15 9.28 -6.94
N LYS A 92 -16.04 8.96 -6.25
CA LYS A 92 -14.74 9.55 -6.54
C LYS A 92 -13.74 8.47 -6.89
N THR A 93 -12.83 8.79 -7.80
CA THR A 93 -11.74 7.89 -8.17
C THR A 93 -10.57 8.08 -7.22
N ASP A 94 -10.02 6.99 -6.72
CA ASP A 94 -8.80 6.99 -5.92
C ASP A 94 -7.85 5.93 -6.44
N TYR A 95 -6.63 5.96 -5.98
CA TYR A 95 -5.56 5.07 -6.44
C TYR A 95 -5.04 4.24 -5.30
N CYS A 96 -4.61 3.02 -5.63
CA CYS A 96 -4.07 2.08 -4.65
C CYS A 96 -2.96 1.25 -5.27
N LEU A 97 -2.25 0.54 -4.42
CA LEU A 97 -1.20 -0.39 -4.82
C LEU A 97 -1.74 -1.81 -4.72
N GLN A 98 -1.61 -2.57 -5.80
CA GLN A 98 -2.03 -3.97 -5.87
C GLN A 98 -0.90 -4.84 -6.41
N ASP A 99 -1.06 -6.14 -6.33
CA ASP A 99 -0.07 -7.11 -6.82
C ASP A 99 1.32 -6.83 -6.24
N VAL A 100 1.35 -6.61 -4.93
CA VAL A 100 2.58 -6.30 -4.21
C VAL A 100 3.46 -7.54 -4.14
N HIS A 101 4.72 -7.40 -4.55
CA HIS A 101 5.69 -8.48 -4.51
C HIS A 101 7.11 -7.90 -4.35
N THR A 102 8.09 -8.76 -4.18
CA THR A 102 9.52 -8.41 -4.15
C THR A 102 9.80 -7.31 -3.11
N LEU A 103 9.89 -7.74 -1.85
CA LEU A 103 10.19 -6.84 -0.74
C LEU A 103 11.67 -6.91 -0.40
N ASN A 104 12.30 -5.74 -0.26
CA ASN A 104 13.65 -5.59 0.25
C ASN A 104 13.64 -4.66 1.45
N ILE A 105 14.38 -5.01 2.50
CA ILE A 105 14.55 -4.15 3.67
C ILE A 105 15.80 -3.31 3.44
N ILE A 106 15.63 -1.98 3.35
CA ILE A 106 16.74 -1.05 3.18
C ILE A 106 17.40 -0.77 4.52
N LYS A 107 16.58 -0.56 5.55
CA LYS A 107 17.07 -0.20 6.87
C LYS A 107 16.06 -0.62 7.93
N GLU A 108 16.54 -1.33 8.95
CA GLU A 108 15.72 -1.65 10.11
C GLU A 108 15.75 -0.49 11.12
N PRO A 109 14.68 -0.32 11.92
CA PRO A 109 14.68 0.73 12.92
C PRO A 109 15.75 0.48 13.98
N LYS A 110 16.35 1.54 14.48
CA LYS A 110 17.26 1.44 15.61
C LYS A 110 16.46 1.24 16.88
N ASN A 111 16.89 0.30 17.70
CA ASN A 111 16.33 0.08 19.02
C ASN A 111 16.99 1.03 20.02
#